data_35260a80a039500434805ea6c0fdf4fe
#
_entry.id   35260a80a039500434805ea6c0fdf4fe
#
_cell.length_a   1.000
_cell.length_b   1.000
_cell.length_c   1.000
_cell.angle_alpha   90.00
_cell.angle_beta   90.00
_cell.angle_gamma   90.00
#
_symmetry.space_group_name_H-M   'P 1'
#
loop_
_entity.id
_entity.type
_entity.pdbx_description
1 polymer ?
#
loop_
_entity_poly.entity_id
_entity_poly.type
_entity_poly.pdbx_seq_one_letter_code
_entity_poly.pdbx_strand_id
1 'polypeptide(L)'
;MSDEPVIQIRNLTKTYRDFWGRKKVQALNSLTLDVKKGEVFGLLGPNGSGKTTTMKLLLGLLFPTEGEISILGKPASDVSKNERIGYLPEESYLYRFLNAEETLDFYGRLFDITAEERKQRTNELIEMVGLQHARRRQLKEYSKGMTRRIGLAQALINNPDLVLLDEPTSGLDPEGSQDMKRLINDLRDKGKTVVMCSHLLADVQDVCDRIAILYGGELKELGRVEDLLKEQHETQFVTSHLGDEAVDEIK
;
A
#
# COMPACT_ATOMS: atom_id res chain seq x y z
N MET A 1 6.43 2.31 24.82
CA MET A 1 6.55 2.45 23.36
C MET A 1 5.63 3.60 22.98
N SER A 2 6.12 4.66 22.32
CA SER A 2 5.31 5.83 21.98
C SER A 2 4.18 5.41 21.05
N ASP A 3 2.96 5.74 21.45
CA ASP A 3 1.70 5.47 20.73
C ASP A 3 1.52 6.42 19.52
N GLU A 4 2.62 7.04 19.07
CA GLU A 4 2.61 8.06 18.03
C GLU A 4 2.50 7.40 16.65
N PRO A 5 1.47 7.74 15.86
CA PRO A 5 1.26 7.15 14.56
C PRO A 5 2.35 7.55 13.57
N VAL A 6 2.72 6.61 12.70
CA VAL A 6 3.71 6.81 11.62
C VAL A 6 3.17 7.72 10.52
N ILE A 7 1.87 7.65 10.26
CA ILE A 7 1.15 8.52 9.33
C ILE A 7 -0.03 9.15 10.06
N GLN A 8 -0.17 10.48 9.92
CA GLN A 8 -1.34 11.24 10.35
C GLN A 8 -1.88 12.03 9.18
N ILE A 9 -3.14 11.85 8.88
CA ILE A 9 -3.88 12.59 7.86
C ILE A 9 -5.03 13.31 8.55
N ARG A 10 -5.17 14.63 8.34
CA ARG A 10 -6.22 15.46 8.95
C ARG A 10 -6.91 16.30 7.89
N ASN A 11 -8.22 16.06 7.70
CA ASN A 11 -9.11 16.79 6.78
C ASN A 11 -8.54 16.96 5.37
N LEU A 12 -7.85 15.93 4.88
CA LEU A 12 -7.12 15.97 3.64
C LEU A 12 -8.06 16.05 2.44
N THR A 13 -7.96 17.12 1.68
CA THR A 13 -8.72 17.34 0.45
C THR A 13 -7.77 17.52 -0.73
N LYS A 14 -8.06 16.85 -1.84
CA LYS A 14 -7.35 17.02 -3.10
C LYS A 14 -8.33 17.24 -4.25
N THR A 15 -8.28 18.46 -4.81
CA THR A 15 -9.02 18.84 -5.99
C THR A 15 -8.06 19.06 -7.14
N TYR A 16 -8.26 18.36 -8.25
CA TYR A 16 -7.60 18.63 -9.51
C TYR A 16 -8.34 19.76 -10.24
N ARG A 17 -7.60 20.72 -10.80
CA ARG A 17 -8.12 21.84 -11.57
C ARG A 17 -7.66 21.74 -13.03
N ASP A 18 -8.44 22.29 -13.95
CA ASP A 18 -8.02 22.42 -15.34
C ASP A 18 -7.02 23.60 -15.49
N PHE A 19 -6.51 23.80 -16.71
CA PHE A 19 -5.60 24.90 -17.03
C PHE A 19 -6.19 26.28 -16.68
N TRP A 20 -7.50 26.43 -16.70
CA TRP A 20 -8.23 27.66 -16.38
C TRP A 20 -8.55 27.80 -14.88
N GLY A 21 -8.04 26.90 -14.04
CA GLY A 21 -8.28 26.90 -12.59
C GLY A 21 -9.66 26.38 -12.16
N ARG A 22 -10.50 25.88 -13.10
CA ARG A 22 -11.84 25.34 -12.77
C ARG A 22 -11.70 23.97 -12.15
N LYS A 23 -12.53 23.68 -11.14
CA LYS A 23 -12.58 22.38 -10.48
C LYS A 23 -12.95 21.29 -11.51
N LYS A 24 -12.07 20.30 -11.69
CA LYS A 24 -12.27 19.18 -12.62
C LYS A 24 -12.71 17.92 -11.87
N VAL A 25 -11.93 17.49 -10.89
CA VAL A 25 -12.20 16.30 -10.08
C VAL A 25 -11.76 16.55 -8.65
N GLN A 26 -12.60 16.19 -7.69
CA GLN A 26 -12.22 16.11 -6.29
C GLN A 26 -11.86 14.65 -6.00
N ALA A 27 -10.57 14.36 -5.89
CA ALA A 27 -10.08 13.00 -5.71
C ALA A 27 -10.10 12.56 -4.24
N LEU A 28 -10.02 13.52 -3.29
CA LEU A 28 -10.17 13.29 -1.86
C LEU A 28 -11.00 14.43 -1.26
N ASN A 29 -11.87 14.07 -0.31
CA ASN A 29 -12.75 14.97 0.39
C ASN A 29 -12.64 14.75 1.90
N SER A 30 -11.93 15.65 2.58
CA SER A 30 -11.79 15.69 4.06
C SER A 30 -11.36 14.34 4.69
N LEU A 31 -10.45 13.60 4.05
CA LEU A 31 -9.94 12.33 4.57
C LEU A 31 -9.18 12.55 5.88
N THR A 32 -9.56 11.81 6.93
CA THR A 32 -8.88 11.80 8.22
C THR A 32 -8.64 10.37 8.66
N LEU A 33 -7.37 9.98 8.85
CA LEU A 33 -6.96 8.67 9.35
C LEU A 33 -5.55 8.71 9.95
N ASP A 34 -5.23 7.66 10.71
CA ASP A 34 -3.90 7.43 11.30
C ASP A 34 -3.43 6.00 10.98
N VAL A 35 -2.12 5.84 10.72
CA VAL A 35 -1.47 4.55 10.60
C VAL A 35 -0.48 4.38 11.75
N LYS A 36 -0.59 3.26 12.48
CA LYS A 36 0.25 2.95 13.64
C LYS A 36 1.58 2.34 13.18
N LYS A 37 2.59 2.45 14.04
CA LYS A 37 3.88 1.83 13.80
C LYS A 37 3.79 0.30 13.85
N GLY A 38 4.36 -0.37 12.84
CA GLY A 38 4.46 -1.83 12.77
C GLY A 38 3.18 -2.53 12.34
N GLU A 39 2.12 -1.81 11.91
CA GLU A 39 0.92 -2.43 11.35
C GLU A 39 0.99 -2.55 9.82
N VAL A 40 0.24 -3.48 9.27
CA VAL A 40 -0.13 -3.51 7.86
C VAL A 40 -1.50 -2.83 7.72
N PHE A 41 -1.52 -1.68 7.07
CA PHE A 41 -2.72 -0.87 6.88
C PHE A 41 -3.18 -0.89 5.43
N GLY A 42 -4.45 -1.23 5.19
CA GLY A 42 -5.04 -1.32 3.86
C GLY A 42 -5.87 -0.09 3.50
N LEU A 43 -5.66 0.47 2.29
CA LEU A 43 -6.58 1.39 1.64
C LEU A 43 -7.39 0.60 0.61
N LEU A 44 -8.65 0.28 0.92
CA LEU A 44 -9.54 -0.51 0.08
C LEU A 44 -10.52 0.41 -0.66
N GLY A 45 -10.80 0.12 -1.91
CA GLY A 45 -11.84 0.83 -2.67
C GLY A 45 -11.72 0.65 -4.17
N PRO A 46 -12.76 0.97 -4.94
CA PRO A 46 -12.76 0.85 -6.40
C PRO A 46 -11.75 1.81 -7.06
N ASN A 47 -11.54 1.63 -8.36
CA ASN A 47 -10.74 2.55 -9.13
C ASN A 47 -11.35 3.97 -9.08
N GLY A 48 -10.49 4.98 -8.90
CA GLY A 48 -10.92 6.36 -8.74
C GLY A 48 -11.39 6.75 -7.33
N SER A 49 -11.32 5.86 -6.33
CA SER A 49 -11.71 6.18 -4.95
C SER A 49 -10.70 7.07 -4.19
N GLY A 50 -9.54 7.37 -4.77
CA GLY A 50 -8.53 8.25 -4.15
C GLY A 50 -7.28 7.54 -3.62
N LYS A 51 -7.18 6.20 -3.66
CA LYS A 51 -6.05 5.41 -3.12
C LYS A 51 -4.68 5.87 -3.63
N THR A 52 -4.47 5.83 -4.95
CA THR A 52 -3.21 6.27 -5.59
C THR A 52 -2.95 7.77 -5.38
N THR A 53 -4.01 8.60 -5.31
CA THR A 53 -3.87 10.01 -4.96
C THR A 53 -3.33 10.17 -3.53
N THR A 54 -3.84 9.39 -2.58
CA THR A 54 -3.35 9.36 -1.20
C THR A 54 -1.88 8.94 -1.15
N MET A 55 -1.50 7.85 -1.85
CA MET A 55 -0.08 7.43 -1.94
C MET A 55 0.84 8.54 -2.47
N LYS A 56 0.44 9.22 -3.54
CA LYS A 56 1.22 10.32 -4.12
C LYS A 56 1.35 11.52 -3.18
N LEU A 57 0.32 11.81 -2.39
CA LEU A 57 0.35 12.86 -1.36
C LEU A 57 1.29 12.47 -0.20
N LEU A 58 1.27 11.21 0.24
CA LEU A 58 2.20 10.69 1.25
C LEU A 58 3.67 10.79 0.80
N LEU A 59 3.94 10.51 -0.46
CA LEU A 59 5.29 10.61 -1.04
C LEU A 59 5.74 12.07 -1.27
N GLY A 60 4.84 13.06 -1.16
CA GLY A 60 5.13 14.45 -1.50
C GLY A 60 5.23 14.70 -3.02
N LEU A 61 4.74 13.77 -3.85
CA LEU A 61 4.63 13.91 -5.30
C LEU A 61 3.46 14.80 -5.72
N LEU A 62 2.50 14.98 -4.81
CA LEU A 62 1.37 15.88 -4.92
C LEU A 62 1.25 16.72 -3.65
N PHE A 63 0.70 17.91 -3.77
CA PHE A 63 0.37 18.77 -2.63
C PHE A 63 -1.13 18.74 -2.36
N PRO A 64 -1.55 18.75 -1.09
CA PRO A 64 -2.96 18.85 -0.73
C PRO A 64 -3.56 20.18 -1.20
N THR A 65 -4.86 20.20 -1.43
CA THR A 65 -5.62 21.44 -1.62
C THR A 65 -5.98 22.04 -0.27
N GLU A 66 -6.34 21.18 0.70
CA GLU A 66 -6.65 21.52 2.08
C GLU A 66 -6.24 20.36 2.98
N GLY A 67 -6.07 20.64 4.27
CA GLY A 67 -5.69 19.66 5.28
C GLY A 67 -4.19 19.44 5.37
N GLU A 68 -3.80 18.52 6.25
CA GLU A 68 -2.41 18.29 6.63
C GLU A 68 -2.07 16.81 6.63
N ILE A 69 -0.79 16.52 6.33
CA ILE A 69 -0.21 15.17 6.38
C ILE A 69 1.12 15.24 7.14
N SER A 70 1.26 14.40 8.16
CA SER A 70 2.53 14.11 8.81
C SER A 70 2.93 12.66 8.60
N ILE A 71 4.20 12.41 8.31
CA ILE A 71 4.75 11.08 8.05
C ILE A 71 6.10 10.97 8.76
N LEU A 72 6.27 9.93 9.60
CA LEU A 72 7.48 9.73 10.39
C LEU A 72 7.87 10.99 11.20
N GLY A 73 6.85 11.73 11.70
CA GLY A 73 7.03 12.98 12.45
C GLY A 73 7.37 14.22 11.60
N LYS A 74 7.33 14.12 10.25
CA LYS A 74 7.65 15.22 9.33
C LYS A 74 6.45 15.55 8.43
N PRO A 75 6.29 16.83 8.01
CA PRO A 75 5.31 17.19 6.99
C PRO A 75 5.54 16.43 5.68
N ALA A 76 4.47 16.14 4.93
CA ALA A 76 4.59 15.44 3.65
C ALA A 76 5.46 16.20 2.61
N SER A 77 5.58 17.52 2.73
CA SER A 77 6.43 18.36 1.89
C SER A 77 7.94 18.22 2.18
N ASP A 78 8.32 17.70 3.35
CA ASP A 78 9.74 17.44 3.67
C ASP A 78 10.19 16.16 2.96
N VAL A 79 10.97 16.33 1.88
CA VAL A 79 11.46 15.21 1.05
C VAL A 79 12.45 14.30 1.78
N SER A 80 13.10 14.78 2.85
CA SER A 80 14.08 13.98 3.61
C SER A 80 13.46 12.74 4.27
N LYS A 81 12.14 12.73 4.52
CA LYS A 81 11.42 11.55 5.00
C LYS A 81 11.48 10.38 4.02
N ASN A 82 11.64 10.66 2.71
CA ASN A 82 11.62 9.63 1.66
C ASN A 82 12.84 8.69 1.75
N GLU A 83 13.92 9.08 2.41
CA GLU A 83 15.03 8.20 2.73
C GLU A 83 14.62 7.00 3.61
N ARG A 84 13.52 7.14 4.36
CA ARG A 84 12.96 6.13 5.25
C ARG A 84 11.67 5.50 4.71
N ILE A 85 11.32 5.78 3.45
CA ILE A 85 10.13 5.26 2.77
C ILE A 85 10.55 4.38 1.60
N GLY A 86 9.97 3.19 1.50
CA GLY A 86 10.02 2.35 0.31
C GLY A 86 8.71 2.47 -0.46
N TYR A 87 8.76 2.51 -1.79
CA TYR A 87 7.55 2.59 -2.61
C TYR A 87 7.57 1.61 -3.76
N LEU A 88 6.52 0.79 -3.83
CA LEU A 88 6.22 -0.08 -4.97
C LEU A 88 4.99 0.48 -5.69
N PRO A 89 5.14 1.13 -6.84
CA PRO A 89 4.01 1.62 -7.65
C PRO A 89 3.24 0.45 -8.28
N GLU A 90 1.99 0.68 -8.72
CA GLU A 90 1.19 -0.31 -9.45
C GLU A 90 1.94 -0.83 -10.68
N GLU A 91 2.56 0.05 -11.47
CA GLU A 91 3.47 -0.30 -12.56
C GLU A 91 4.91 0.04 -12.17
N SER A 92 5.79 -0.96 -12.15
CA SER A 92 7.21 -0.77 -11.85
C SER A 92 7.98 -0.48 -13.12
N TYR A 93 8.45 0.75 -13.29
CA TYR A 93 9.27 1.19 -14.43
C TYR A 93 10.75 0.88 -14.19
N LEU A 94 11.08 -0.41 -14.12
CA LEU A 94 12.47 -0.87 -13.98
C LEU A 94 13.18 -0.92 -15.33
N TYR A 95 14.49 -0.70 -15.33
CA TYR A 95 15.32 -0.82 -16.53
C TYR A 95 15.43 -2.28 -16.97
N ARG A 96 14.68 -2.65 -18.01
CA ARG A 96 14.48 -4.03 -18.44
C ARG A 96 15.74 -4.72 -18.96
N PHE A 97 16.79 -3.96 -19.31
CA PHE A 97 18.07 -4.49 -19.76
C PHE A 97 19.04 -4.82 -18.61
N LEU A 98 18.76 -4.37 -17.39
CA LEU A 98 19.50 -4.74 -16.20
C LEU A 98 19.04 -6.10 -15.67
N ASN A 99 19.91 -6.79 -14.93
CA ASN A 99 19.55 -7.93 -14.12
C ASN A 99 19.18 -7.51 -12.67
N ALA A 100 18.83 -8.47 -11.79
CA ALA A 100 18.41 -8.14 -10.42
C ALA A 100 19.53 -7.49 -9.60
N GLU A 101 20.76 -7.97 -9.70
CA GLU A 101 21.92 -7.42 -8.96
C GLU A 101 22.19 -5.97 -9.41
N GLU A 102 22.25 -5.75 -10.72
CA GLU A 102 22.49 -4.45 -11.32
C GLU A 102 21.38 -3.45 -10.96
N THR A 103 20.12 -3.92 -10.95
CA THR A 103 18.98 -3.10 -10.56
C THR A 103 19.08 -2.64 -9.12
N LEU A 104 19.31 -3.55 -8.17
CA LEU A 104 19.41 -3.19 -6.76
C LEU A 104 20.65 -2.35 -6.47
N ASP A 105 21.81 -2.64 -7.09
CA ASP A 105 22.99 -1.78 -6.97
C ASP A 105 22.73 -0.37 -7.52
N PHE A 106 22.08 -0.25 -8.68
CA PHE A 106 21.74 1.03 -9.29
C PHE A 106 20.86 1.88 -8.36
N TYR A 107 19.74 1.33 -7.87
CA TYR A 107 18.85 2.06 -6.97
C TYR A 107 19.49 2.31 -5.60
N GLY A 108 20.30 1.38 -5.10
CA GLY A 108 21.03 1.54 -3.85
C GLY A 108 22.06 2.68 -3.87
N ARG A 109 22.56 3.07 -5.06
CA ARG A 109 23.46 4.24 -5.21
C ARG A 109 22.77 5.59 -5.03
N LEU A 110 21.43 5.61 -5.02
CA LEU A 110 20.66 6.83 -4.76
C LEU A 110 20.61 7.19 -3.26
N PHE A 111 21.05 6.28 -2.40
CA PHE A 111 21.09 6.44 -0.95
C PHE A 111 22.52 6.48 -0.45
N ASP A 112 22.74 7.09 0.71
CA ASP A 112 24.05 7.16 1.36
C ASP A 112 24.38 5.85 2.08
N ILE A 113 24.63 4.78 1.26
CA ILE A 113 25.05 3.46 1.73
C ILE A 113 26.35 3.04 1.02
N THR A 114 27.28 2.43 1.77
CA THR A 114 28.56 1.99 1.23
C THR A 114 28.40 0.90 0.16
N ALA A 115 29.40 0.73 -0.70
CA ALA A 115 29.37 -0.32 -1.73
C ALA A 115 29.27 -1.72 -1.13
N GLU A 116 29.90 -1.95 0.01
CA GLU A 116 29.88 -3.24 0.71
C GLU A 116 28.50 -3.52 1.31
N GLU A 117 27.94 -2.57 2.04
CA GLU A 117 26.58 -2.64 2.59
C GLU A 117 25.52 -2.82 1.48
N ARG A 118 25.65 -2.10 0.38
CA ARG A 118 24.77 -2.23 -0.78
C ARG A 118 24.83 -3.63 -1.38
N LYS A 119 26.05 -4.22 -1.51
CA LYS A 119 26.23 -5.58 -1.98
C LYS A 119 25.60 -6.60 -1.04
N GLN A 120 25.76 -6.43 0.27
CA GLN A 120 25.14 -7.28 1.27
C GLN A 120 23.61 -7.23 1.17
N ARG A 121 23.02 -6.02 1.19
CA ARG A 121 21.58 -5.82 1.07
C ARG A 121 21.01 -6.38 -0.23
N THR A 122 21.74 -6.23 -1.34
CA THR A 122 21.36 -6.82 -2.64
C THR A 122 21.21 -8.33 -2.53
N ASN A 123 22.16 -9.03 -1.89
CA ASN A 123 22.07 -10.47 -1.71
C ASN A 123 20.88 -10.87 -0.82
N GLU A 124 20.74 -10.22 0.32
CA GLU A 124 19.64 -10.46 1.28
C GLU A 124 18.26 -10.24 0.64
N LEU A 125 18.11 -9.16 -0.15
CA LEU A 125 16.85 -8.84 -0.81
C LEU A 125 16.52 -9.80 -1.95
N ILE A 126 17.50 -10.21 -2.78
CA ILE A 126 17.30 -11.21 -3.83
C ILE A 126 16.87 -12.55 -3.21
N GLU A 127 17.46 -12.92 -2.07
CA GLU A 127 17.09 -14.10 -1.32
C GLU A 127 15.66 -13.99 -0.76
N MET A 128 15.36 -12.88 -0.07
CA MET A 128 14.05 -12.61 0.51
C MET A 128 12.92 -12.74 -0.52
N VAL A 129 13.13 -12.24 -1.74
CA VAL A 129 12.10 -12.29 -2.79
C VAL A 129 12.17 -13.56 -3.66
N GLY A 130 13.04 -14.54 -3.33
CA GLY A 130 13.12 -15.85 -4.00
C GLY A 130 13.62 -15.79 -5.44
N LEU A 131 14.50 -14.85 -5.78
CA LEU A 131 14.98 -14.62 -7.14
C LEU A 131 16.45 -15.04 -7.37
N GLN A 132 17.05 -15.84 -6.46
CA GLN A 132 18.44 -16.30 -6.58
C GLN A 132 18.70 -17.04 -7.91
N HIS A 133 17.75 -17.88 -8.31
CA HIS A 133 17.85 -18.67 -9.54
C HIS A 133 17.85 -17.83 -10.83
N ALA A 134 17.35 -16.60 -10.77
CA ALA A 134 17.23 -15.68 -11.90
C ALA A 134 18.08 -14.39 -11.75
N ARG A 135 18.92 -14.29 -10.71
CA ARG A 135 19.60 -13.05 -10.32
C ARG A 135 20.42 -12.39 -11.43
N ARG A 136 20.96 -13.16 -12.38
CA ARG A 136 21.78 -12.70 -13.52
C ARG A 136 21.01 -12.60 -14.84
N ARG A 137 19.74 -13.02 -14.88
CA ARG A 137 18.88 -12.86 -16.05
C ARG A 137 18.41 -11.43 -16.16
N GLN A 138 18.31 -10.92 -17.38
CA GLN A 138 17.79 -9.56 -17.60
C GLN A 138 16.31 -9.48 -17.22
N LEU A 139 15.88 -8.34 -16.67
CA LEU A 139 14.50 -8.14 -16.23
C LEU A 139 13.47 -8.24 -17.36
N LYS A 140 13.87 -8.04 -18.63
CA LYS A 140 12.99 -8.30 -19.79
C LYS A 140 12.53 -9.75 -19.91
N GLU A 141 13.25 -10.69 -19.29
CA GLU A 141 12.96 -12.13 -19.28
C GLU A 141 12.16 -12.57 -18.04
N TYR A 142 11.87 -11.63 -17.15
CA TYR A 142 11.12 -11.91 -15.93
C TYR A 142 9.64 -12.02 -16.23
N SER A 143 8.98 -12.98 -15.55
CA SER A 143 7.52 -13.01 -15.48
C SER A 143 6.99 -11.77 -14.75
N LYS A 144 5.67 -11.51 -14.84
CA LYS A 144 5.05 -10.40 -14.11
C LYS A 144 5.27 -10.54 -12.58
N GLY A 145 5.14 -11.75 -12.04
CA GLY A 145 5.40 -12.04 -10.63
C GLY A 145 6.86 -11.79 -10.23
N MET A 146 7.83 -12.24 -11.05
CA MET A 146 9.24 -11.95 -10.81
C MET A 146 9.53 -10.45 -10.86
N THR A 147 8.96 -9.72 -11.83
CA THR A 147 9.09 -8.27 -11.93
C THR A 147 8.50 -7.56 -10.72
N ARG A 148 7.36 -8.03 -10.21
CA ARG A 148 6.74 -7.46 -9.01
C ARG A 148 7.59 -7.70 -7.77
N ARG A 149 8.16 -8.89 -7.61
CA ARG A 149 9.04 -9.24 -6.50
C ARG A 149 10.37 -8.46 -6.52
N ILE A 150 11.01 -8.27 -7.67
CA ILE A 150 12.21 -7.42 -7.73
C ILE A 150 11.87 -5.93 -7.52
N GLY A 151 10.69 -5.47 -7.90
CA GLY A 151 10.19 -4.14 -7.58
C GLY A 151 10.02 -3.93 -6.08
N LEU A 152 9.52 -4.94 -5.35
CA LEU A 152 9.48 -4.90 -3.89
C LEU A 152 10.89 -4.86 -3.29
N ALA A 153 11.82 -5.69 -3.77
CA ALA A 153 13.21 -5.66 -3.32
C ALA A 153 13.86 -4.28 -3.54
N GLN A 154 13.58 -3.65 -4.69
CA GLN A 154 14.03 -2.28 -4.99
C GLN A 154 13.46 -1.26 -3.98
N ALA A 155 12.17 -1.38 -3.63
CA ALA A 155 11.55 -0.51 -2.64
C ALA A 155 12.13 -0.68 -1.22
N LEU A 156 12.85 -1.78 -0.94
CA LEU A 156 13.43 -2.10 0.36
C LEU A 156 14.94 -1.82 0.45
N ILE A 157 15.60 -1.37 -0.62
CA ILE A 157 17.06 -1.25 -0.69
C ILE A 157 17.64 -0.28 0.34
N ASN A 158 16.89 0.77 0.69
CA ASN A 158 17.26 1.76 1.71
C ASN A 158 16.88 1.34 3.15
N ASN A 159 16.41 0.10 3.37
CA ASN A 159 15.92 -0.40 4.66
C ASN A 159 14.86 0.51 5.30
N PRO A 160 13.76 0.81 4.61
CA PRO A 160 12.78 1.79 5.04
C PRO A 160 12.04 1.38 6.33
N ASP A 161 11.55 2.37 7.09
CA ASP A 161 10.64 2.14 8.23
C ASP A 161 9.18 2.00 7.78
N LEU A 162 8.83 2.67 6.68
CA LEU A 162 7.50 2.69 6.08
C LEU A 162 7.58 2.20 4.63
N VAL A 163 6.75 1.22 4.29
CA VAL A 163 6.64 0.67 2.93
C VAL A 163 5.26 0.97 2.38
N LEU A 164 5.21 1.64 1.24
CA LEU A 164 3.98 1.98 0.51
C LEU A 164 3.87 1.07 -0.72
N LEU A 165 2.77 0.32 -0.83
CA LEU A 165 2.53 -0.66 -1.89
C LEU A 165 1.24 -0.32 -2.64
N ASP A 166 1.36 0.07 -3.90
CA ASP A 166 0.18 0.38 -4.73
C ASP A 166 -0.19 -0.86 -5.57
N GLU A 167 -1.34 -1.48 -5.25
CA GLU A 167 -1.88 -2.68 -5.90
C GLU A 167 -0.83 -3.82 -6.00
N PRO A 168 -0.20 -4.29 -4.88
CA PRO A 168 0.96 -5.18 -4.92
C PRO A 168 0.69 -6.54 -5.58
N THR A 169 -0.54 -7.02 -5.53
CA THR A 169 -0.99 -8.33 -6.05
C THR A 169 -1.62 -8.24 -7.43
N SER A 170 -1.83 -7.02 -7.97
CA SER A 170 -2.55 -6.81 -9.22
C SER A 170 -1.93 -7.56 -10.40
N GLY A 171 -2.78 -8.39 -11.04
CA GLY A 171 -2.43 -9.15 -12.25
C GLY A 171 -1.37 -10.22 -12.03
N LEU A 172 -1.18 -10.68 -10.81
CA LEU A 172 -0.45 -11.89 -10.48
C LEU A 172 -1.40 -13.09 -10.58
N ASP A 173 -0.82 -14.25 -10.84
CA ASP A 173 -1.51 -15.52 -10.67
C ASP A 173 -1.74 -15.81 -9.17
N PRO A 174 -2.58 -16.79 -8.81
CA PRO A 174 -2.87 -17.09 -7.41
C PRO A 174 -1.62 -17.40 -6.57
N GLU A 175 -0.64 -18.11 -7.12
CA GLU A 175 0.61 -18.46 -6.43
C GLU A 175 1.46 -17.21 -6.20
N GLY A 176 1.65 -16.37 -7.23
CA GLY A 176 2.38 -15.10 -7.12
C GLY A 176 1.73 -14.10 -6.16
N SER A 177 0.39 -14.09 -6.09
CA SER A 177 -0.36 -13.30 -5.10
C SER A 177 -0.09 -13.79 -3.69
N GLN A 178 -0.12 -15.10 -3.44
CA GLN A 178 0.19 -15.68 -2.12
C GLN A 178 1.65 -15.42 -1.72
N ASP A 179 2.60 -15.52 -2.65
CA ASP A 179 3.99 -15.18 -2.38
C ASP A 179 4.14 -13.71 -1.98
N MET A 180 3.47 -12.81 -2.66
CA MET A 180 3.49 -11.38 -2.33
C MET A 180 2.88 -11.11 -0.95
N LYS A 181 1.77 -11.76 -0.61
CA LYS A 181 1.15 -11.67 0.73
C LYS A 181 2.09 -12.17 1.83
N ARG A 182 2.82 -13.27 1.61
CA ARG A 182 3.85 -13.75 2.56
C ARG A 182 4.95 -12.72 2.76
N LEU A 183 5.46 -12.12 1.68
CA LEU A 183 6.49 -11.08 1.77
C LEU A 183 6.01 -9.85 2.56
N ILE A 184 4.75 -9.46 2.41
CA ILE A 184 4.16 -8.36 3.19
C ILE A 184 4.09 -8.72 4.69
N ASN A 185 3.67 -9.94 5.03
CA ASN A 185 3.65 -10.41 6.41
C ASN A 185 5.07 -10.47 7.01
N ASP A 186 6.06 -10.95 6.25
CA ASP A 186 7.47 -10.97 6.67
C ASP A 186 8.00 -9.56 6.98
N LEU A 187 7.56 -8.54 6.24
CA LEU A 187 7.92 -7.14 6.52
C LEU A 187 7.32 -6.67 7.85
N ARG A 188 6.04 -6.98 8.11
CA ARG A 188 5.39 -6.69 9.40
C ARG A 188 6.12 -7.37 10.56
N ASP A 189 6.44 -8.65 10.42
CA ASP A 189 7.11 -9.44 11.45
C ASP A 189 8.53 -8.94 11.75
N LYS A 190 9.16 -8.27 10.77
CA LYS A 190 10.41 -7.50 10.93
C LYS A 190 10.19 -6.10 11.52
N GLY A 191 8.98 -5.75 11.95
CA GLY A 191 8.64 -4.47 12.58
C GLY A 191 8.50 -3.29 11.62
N LYS A 192 8.40 -3.55 10.30
CA LYS A 192 8.12 -2.50 9.31
C LYS A 192 6.65 -2.10 9.36
N THR A 193 6.38 -0.83 9.08
CA THR A 193 5.01 -0.36 8.82
C THR A 193 4.73 -0.48 7.34
N VAL A 194 3.61 -1.08 6.97
CA VAL A 194 3.23 -1.24 5.57
C VAL A 194 1.88 -0.59 5.31
N VAL A 195 1.78 0.20 4.25
CA VAL A 195 0.49 0.70 3.73
C VAL A 195 0.30 0.15 2.34
N MET A 196 -0.78 -0.58 2.11
CA MET A 196 -1.10 -1.11 0.79
C MET A 196 -2.44 -0.60 0.27
N CYS A 197 -2.49 -0.33 -1.04
CA CYS A 197 -3.74 -0.10 -1.74
C CYS A 197 -4.21 -1.40 -2.40
N SER A 198 -5.50 -1.67 -2.34
CA SER A 198 -6.13 -2.71 -3.16
C SER A 198 -7.58 -2.36 -3.49
N HIS A 199 -8.08 -2.89 -4.58
CA HIS A 199 -9.50 -2.87 -4.93
C HIS A 199 -10.19 -4.20 -4.61
N LEU A 200 -9.44 -5.21 -4.12
CA LEU A 200 -9.92 -6.55 -3.78
C LEU A 200 -9.90 -6.75 -2.26
N LEU A 201 -11.07 -7.06 -1.70
CA LEU A 201 -11.19 -7.35 -0.27
C LEU A 201 -10.33 -8.54 0.15
N ALA A 202 -10.28 -9.61 -0.65
CA ALA A 202 -9.49 -10.80 -0.37
C ALA A 202 -7.98 -10.54 -0.21
N ASP A 203 -7.45 -9.48 -0.84
CA ASP A 203 -6.04 -9.14 -0.70
C ASP A 203 -5.73 -8.46 0.63
N VAL A 204 -6.61 -7.58 1.10
CA VAL A 204 -6.42 -6.87 2.36
C VAL A 204 -6.82 -7.71 3.57
N GLN A 205 -7.79 -8.61 3.40
CA GLN A 205 -8.26 -9.51 4.46
C GLN A 205 -7.16 -10.44 4.99
N ASP A 206 -6.29 -10.92 4.10
CA ASP A 206 -5.26 -11.90 4.43
C ASP A 206 -4.01 -11.29 5.11
N VAL A 207 -3.78 -9.98 4.96
CA VAL A 207 -2.52 -9.36 5.39
C VAL A 207 -2.67 -8.11 6.26
N CYS A 208 -3.81 -7.38 6.17
CA CYS A 208 -3.99 -6.12 6.88
C CYS A 208 -4.52 -6.32 8.29
N ASP A 209 -3.97 -5.55 9.24
CA ASP A 209 -4.48 -5.46 10.61
C ASP A 209 -5.70 -4.53 10.68
N ARG A 210 -5.62 -3.41 9.94
CA ARG A 210 -6.69 -2.40 9.83
C ARG A 210 -6.85 -1.94 8.39
N ILE A 211 -8.06 -1.53 8.04
CA ILE A 211 -8.37 -1.00 6.71
C ILE A 211 -9.17 0.30 6.80
N ALA A 212 -8.97 1.14 5.79
CA ALA A 212 -9.83 2.26 5.47
C ALA A 212 -10.51 1.99 4.12
N ILE A 213 -11.84 2.02 4.10
CA ILE A 213 -12.63 1.84 2.88
C ILE A 213 -12.91 3.22 2.27
N LEU A 214 -12.40 3.45 1.07
CA LEU A 214 -12.56 4.69 0.32
C LEU A 214 -13.57 4.52 -0.82
N TYR A 215 -14.51 5.45 -0.93
CA TYR A 215 -15.45 5.52 -2.04
C TYR A 215 -15.72 6.98 -2.44
N GLY A 216 -15.57 7.32 -3.73
CA GLY A 216 -15.79 8.67 -4.23
C GLY A 216 -14.90 9.75 -3.59
N GLY A 217 -13.69 9.39 -3.13
CA GLY A 217 -12.76 10.30 -2.44
C GLY A 217 -13.04 10.49 -0.95
N GLU A 218 -14.00 9.78 -0.37
CA GLU A 218 -14.38 9.86 1.03
C GLU A 218 -14.06 8.58 1.79
N LEU A 219 -13.72 8.71 3.06
CA LEU A 219 -13.62 7.60 4.00
C LEU A 219 -15.03 7.13 4.37
N LYS A 220 -15.34 5.86 4.08
CA LYS A 220 -16.63 5.26 4.43
C LYS A 220 -16.55 4.48 5.74
N GLU A 221 -15.50 3.67 5.89
CA GLU A 221 -15.27 2.83 7.08
C GLU A 221 -13.78 2.84 7.44
N LEU A 222 -13.50 2.70 8.72
CA LEU A 222 -12.14 2.57 9.25
C LEU A 222 -12.18 1.66 10.48
N GLY A 223 -11.49 0.54 10.43
CA GLY A 223 -11.50 -0.40 11.56
C GLY A 223 -10.52 -1.55 11.39
N ARG A 224 -10.53 -2.46 12.36
CA ARG A 224 -9.81 -3.73 12.23
C ARG A 224 -10.54 -4.60 11.20
N VAL A 225 -9.77 -5.34 10.42
CA VAL A 225 -10.34 -6.25 9.40
C VAL A 225 -11.32 -7.23 10.04
N GLU A 226 -10.94 -7.83 11.18
CA GLU A 226 -11.77 -8.78 11.90
C GLU A 226 -13.13 -8.20 12.34
N ASP A 227 -13.17 -6.94 12.75
CA ASP A 227 -14.39 -6.30 13.24
C ASP A 227 -15.31 -5.93 12.07
N LEU A 228 -14.75 -5.36 11.01
CA LEU A 228 -15.53 -5.00 9.81
C LEU A 228 -16.10 -6.20 9.05
N LEU A 229 -15.47 -7.38 9.18
CA LEU A 229 -15.99 -8.61 8.56
C LEU A 229 -17.06 -9.31 9.41
N LYS A 230 -17.08 -9.11 10.73
CA LYS A 230 -18.09 -9.72 11.62
C LYS A 230 -19.48 -9.12 11.47
N GLU A 231 -19.58 -7.83 11.08
CA GLU A 231 -20.87 -7.13 10.93
C GLU A 231 -21.70 -7.61 9.72
N GLN A 232 -21.20 -8.49 8.86
CA GLN A 232 -21.88 -8.95 7.65
C GLN A 232 -22.76 -10.20 7.84
N HIS A 233 -23.07 -10.63 9.07
CA HIS A 233 -23.94 -11.79 9.31
C HIS A 233 -25.41 -11.46 9.57
N GLU A 234 -25.85 -10.23 9.32
CA GLU A 234 -27.29 -9.92 9.31
C GLU A 234 -27.88 -10.21 7.94
N THR A 235 -28.68 -11.29 7.86
CA THR A 235 -29.48 -11.59 6.67
C THR A 235 -30.83 -10.88 6.79
N GLN A 236 -31.05 -9.81 6.02
CA GLN A 236 -32.35 -9.17 5.91
C GLN A 236 -33.27 -9.98 4.96
N PHE A 237 -34.29 -10.59 5.52
CA PHE A 237 -35.38 -11.16 4.74
C PHE A 237 -36.43 -10.08 4.53
N VAL A 238 -36.59 -9.56 3.31
CA VAL A 238 -37.68 -8.66 2.94
C VAL A 238 -38.77 -9.50 2.31
N THR A 239 -39.89 -9.66 3.01
CA THR A 239 -41.07 -10.34 2.48
C THR A 239 -42.28 -9.41 2.52
N SER A 240 -43.11 -9.47 1.49
CA SER A 240 -44.31 -8.62 1.37
C SER A 240 -45.51 -9.10 2.20
N HIS A 241 -45.46 -10.34 2.74
CA HIS A 241 -46.53 -10.91 3.56
C HIS A 241 -45.95 -11.99 4.52
N LEU A 242 -45.67 -11.60 5.76
CA LEU A 242 -45.56 -12.52 6.89
C LEU A 242 -46.72 -12.21 7.84
N GLY A 243 -47.56 -13.21 8.11
CA GLY A 243 -48.52 -13.12 9.23
C GLY A 243 -47.74 -13.16 10.56
N ASP A 244 -48.32 -12.56 11.62
CA ASP A 244 -47.67 -12.41 12.94
C ASP A 244 -47.14 -13.73 13.55
N GLU A 245 -47.68 -14.89 13.16
CA GLU A 245 -47.23 -16.22 13.62
C GLU A 245 -45.90 -16.67 13.02
N ALA A 246 -45.48 -16.18 11.85
CA ALA A 246 -44.23 -16.59 11.21
C ALA A 246 -42.98 -15.81 11.71
N VAL A 247 -43.17 -14.71 12.44
CA VAL A 247 -42.07 -13.90 13.00
C VAL A 247 -41.45 -14.57 14.21
N ASP A 248 -42.19 -15.38 14.96
CA ASP A 248 -41.70 -16.07 16.17
C ASP A 248 -40.93 -17.37 15.86
N GLU A 249 -41.05 -17.94 14.64
CA GLU A 249 -40.25 -19.09 14.20
C GLU A 249 -38.88 -18.73 13.63
N ILE A 250 -38.60 -17.44 13.35
CA ILE A 250 -37.35 -16.96 12.72
C ILE A 250 -36.36 -16.36 13.78
N LYS A 251 -36.81 -16.19 15.02
CA LYS A 251 -35.97 -15.80 16.16
C LYS A 251 -35.24 -17.00 16.75
#